data_2d71ca5f6caf585959a97e4c0fcbd948
#
_entry.id   2d71ca5f6caf585959a97e4c0fcbd948
#
_cell.length_a   1.000
_cell.length_b   1.000
_cell.length_c   1.000
_cell.angle_alpha   90.00
_cell.angle_beta   90.00
_cell.angle_gamma   90.00
#
_symmetry.space_group_name_H-M   'P 1'
#
loop_
_entity.id
_entity.type
_entity.pdbx_description
1 polymer ?
#
loop_
_entity_poly.entity_id
_entity_poly.type
_entity_poly.pdbx_seq_one_letter_code
_entity_poly.pdbx_strand_id
1 'polypeptide(L)'
;MSIRRLSLLATAVLLFCAVGAARAQGTVADFSLQTANNATVSLKSYTGKKAVVVVFLNPACAYSRLYQVRLASLSSSFGRRGVQFLFVNVPINLDAPGGKVPGEVDLPTLTDASQQVSGQLGISKTTEAVVLQPSGNGFAVRYRGAIDDNPQVASGVQQPYLRQVLDNLLAGRPAGVADKRAAGCLIKR
;
A
#
# COMPACT_ATOMS: atom_id res chain seq x y z
N MET A 1 -7.13 -56.94 41.71
CA MET A 1 -7.68 -56.86 40.32
C MET A 1 -8.09 -55.43 40.07
N SER A 2 -7.21 -54.73 39.47
CA SER A 2 -7.23 -53.99 38.18
C SER A 2 -7.83 -52.58 38.27
N ILE A 3 -7.05 -51.65 38.81
CA ILE A 3 -7.26 -50.19 38.69
C ILE A 3 -6.15 -49.66 37.76
N ARG A 4 -6.00 -50.20 36.57
CA ARG A 4 -4.91 -49.80 35.64
C ARG A 4 -5.37 -49.51 34.19
N ARG A 5 -6.64 -49.31 33.95
CA ARG A 5 -7.15 -49.11 32.58
C ARG A 5 -7.99 -47.83 32.34
N LEU A 6 -7.93 -46.82 33.23
CA LEU A 6 -8.72 -45.61 33.12
C LEU A 6 -7.92 -44.32 32.89
N SER A 7 -6.62 -44.42 32.61
CA SER A 7 -5.73 -43.25 32.49
C SER A 7 -5.25 -42.95 31.04
N LEU A 8 -5.80 -43.59 30.04
CA LEU A 8 -5.32 -43.45 28.64
C LEU A 8 -6.31 -42.76 27.70
N LEU A 9 -7.41 -42.18 28.16
CA LEU A 9 -8.41 -41.52 27.32
C LEU A 9 -8.54 -40.01 27.56
N ALA A 10 -7.67 -39.38 28.35
CA ALA A 10 -7.78 -37.95 28.69
C ALA A 10 -6.73 -37.05 28.00
N THR A 11 -5.91 -37.55 27.08
CA THR A 11 -4.81 -36.77 26.46
C THR A 11 -5.01 -36.46 24.98
N ALA A 12 -6.19 -36.66 24.41
CA ALA A 12 -6.40 -36.54 22.97
C ALA A 12 -7.35 -35.43 22.53
N VAL A 13 -7.58 -34.37 23.32
CA VAL A 13 -8.50 -33.27 22.90
C VAL A 13 -7.94 -31.91 23.32
N LEU A 14 -6.79 -31.52 22.82
CA LEU A 14 -6.34 -30.10 22.88
C LEU A 14 -5.41 -29.76 21.73
N LEU A 15 -5.67 -30.27 20.53
CA LEU A 15 -5.19 -29.63 19.30
C LEU A 15 -6.24 -28.58 18.91
N PHE A 16 -6.33 -27.51 19.66
CA PHE A 16 -7.09 -26.34 19.29
C PHE A 16 -6.36 -25.68 18.10
N CYS A 17 -6.88 -25.91 16.91
CA CYS A 17 -6.54 -25.14 15.71
C CYS A 17 -6.64 -23.66 16.05
N ALA A 18 -5.52 -22.99 16.24
CA ALA A 18 -5.41 -21.54 16.14
C ALA A 18 -5.66 -21.17 14.65
N VAL A 19 -6.92 -21.22 14.24
CA VAL A 19 -7.38 -20.58 13.01
C VAL A 19 -7.21 -19.09 13.27
N GLY A 20 -6.03 -18.58 12.89
CA GLY A 20 -5.81 -17.14 12.87
C GLY A 20 -6.92 -16.52 12.06
N ALA A 21 -7.75 -15.69 12.70
CA ALA A 21 -8.80 -14.92 12.02
C ALA A 21 -8.11 -14.08 10.93
N ALA A 22 -8.08 -14.59 9.71
CA ALA A 22 -7.74 -13.82 8.54
C ALA A 22 -8.79 -12.70 8.50
N ARG A 23 -8.41 -11.49 8.91
CA ARG A 23 -9.25 -10.32 8.70
C ARG A 23 -9.59 -10.31 7.22
N ALA A 24 -10.85 -10.42 6.91
CA ALA A 24 -11.36 -10.24 5.56
C ALA A 24 -10.98 -8.82 5.14
N GLN A 25 -9.86 -8.69 4.44
CA GLN A 25 -9.42 -7.41 3.87
C GLN A 25 -10.42 -7.12 2.76
N GLY A 26 -11.13 -5.98 2.89
CA GLY A 26 -12.19 -5.60 1.96
C GLY A 26 -11.71 -5.61 0.52
N THR A 27 -12.59 -6.02 -0.38
CA THR A 27 -12.38 -5.88 -1.82
C THR A 27 -12.57 -4.43 -2.23
N VAL A 28 -11.69 -3.93 -3.08
CA VAL A 28 -11.77 -2.60 -3.67
C VAL A 28 -12.53 -2.71 -4.99
N ALA A 29 -13.59 -1.90 -5.13
CA ALA A 29 -14.27 -1.73 -6.40
C ALA A 29 -13.34 -1.07 -7.41
N ASP A 30 -13.57 -1.31 -8.71
CA ASP A 30 -12.81 -0.63 -9.77
C ASP A 30 -12.94 0.88 -9.64
N PHE A 31 -11.87 1.59 -9.93
CA PHE A 31 -11.83 3.04 -10.01
C PHE A 31 -11.02 3.48 -11.22
N SER A 32 -11.22 4.71 -11.62
CA SER A 32 -10.48 5.32 -12.73
C SER A 32 -9.86 6.64 -12.31
N LEU A 33 -8.67 6.90 -12.84
CA LEU A 33 -7.88 8.11 -12.63
C LEU A 33 -7.52 8.71 -13.97
N GLN A 34 -7.18 10.00 -14.00
CA GLN A 34 -6.80 10.70 -15.22
C GLN A 34 -5.28 10.87 -15.29
N THR A 35 -4.72 10.66 -16.48
CA THR A 35 -3.33 11.06 -16.78
C THR A 35 -3.27 12.58 -17.02
N ALA A 36 -2.05 13.13 -17.10
CA ALA A 36 -1.83 14.53 -17.46
C ALA A 36 -2.43 14.91 -18.83
N ASN A 37 -2.59 13.93 -19.73
CA ASN A 37 -3.18 14.11 -21.07
C ASN A 37 -4.67 13.74 -21.10
N ASN A 38 -5.34 13.72 -19.95
CA ASN A 38 -6.76 13.37 -19.79
C ASN A 38 -7.14 11.94 -20.27
N ALA A 39 -6.18 11.05 -20.44
CA ALA A 39 -6.48 9.66 -20.70
C ALA A 39 -6.90 8.96 -19.38
N THR A 40 -7.90 8.10 -19.48
CA THR A 40 -8.42 7.37 -18.32
C THR A 40 -7.63 6.09 -18.07
N VAL A 41 -7.20 5.88 -16.83
CA VAL A 41 -6.53 4.66 -16.36
C VAL A 41 -7.42 4.01 -15.31
N SER A 42 -7.89 2.78 -15.57
CA SER A 42 -8.70 1.99 -14.64
C SER A 42 -7.83 1.01 -13.85
N LEU A 43 -8.12 0.79 -12.57
CA LEU A 43 -7.48 -0.24 -11.74
C LEU A 43 -7.61 -1.63 -12.39
N LYS A 44 -8.74 -1.90 -13.02
CA LYS A 44 -9.03 -3.17 -13.70
C LYS A 44 -8.04 -3.50 -14.82
N SER A 45 -7.38 -2.51 -15.41
CA SER A 45 -6.34 -2.70 -16.41
C SER A 45 -5.11 -3.44 -15.86
N TYR A 46 -4.98 -3.57 -14.56
CA TYR A 46 -3.84 -4.17 -13.88
C TYR A 46 -4.14 -5.54 -13.25
N THR A 47 -5.23 -6.19 -13.62
CA THR A 47 -5.59 -7.54 -13.11
C THR A 47 -4.53 -8.61 -13.42
N GLY A 48 -3.73 -8.44 -14.47
CA GLY A 48 -2.60 -9.32 -14.81
C GLY A 48 -1.31 -9.04 -14.00
N LYS A 49 -1.29 -8.03 -13.12
CA LYS A 49 -0.14 -7.75 -12.27
C LYS A 49 -0.17 -8.58 -10.98
N LYS A 50 1.00 -8.81 -10.39
CA LYS A 50 1.10 -9.52 -9.10
C LYS A 50 0.60 -8.67 -7.92
N ALA A 51 0.78 -7.35 -8.02
CA ALA A 51 0.23 -6.35 -7.10
C ALA A 51 0.19 -4.98 -7.78
N VAL A 52 -0.66 -4.08 -7.25
CA VAL A 52 -0.71 -2.67 -7.60
C VAL A 52 -0.44 -1.86 -6.34
N VAL A 53 0.48 -0.93 -6.41
CA VAL A 53 0.79 0.01 -5.33
C VAL A 53 0.24 1.38 -5.73
N VAL A 54 -0.68 1.92 -4.96
CA VAL A 54 -1.21 3.28 -5.14
C VAL A 54 -0.57 4.17 -4.07
N VAL A 55 0.14 5.21 -4.48
CA VAL A 55 0.78 6.17 -3.57
C VAL A 55 0.26 7.55 -3.84
N PHE A 56 -0.29 8.20 -2.80
CA PHE A 56 -0.87 9.53 -2.92
C PHE A 56 0.19 10.59 -2.64
N LEU A 57 0.30 11.56 -3.54
CA LEU A 57 1.36 12.58 -3.53
C LEU A 57 0.76 13.97 -3.81
N ASN A 58 1.53 15.00 -3.45
CA ASN A 58 1.28 16.37 -3.90
C ASN A 58 2.61 17.13 -3.94
N PRO A 59 2.94 17.84 -5.02
CA PRO A 59 4.23 18.55 -5.15
C PRO A 59 4.42 19.67 -4.11
N ALA A 60 3.34 20.25 -3.56
CA ALA A 60 3.44 21.22 -2.46
C ALA A 60 3.79 20.58 -1.11
N CYS A 61 3.62 19.26 -0.96
CA CYS A 61 3.91 18.58 0.29
C CYS A 61 5.39 18.22 0.41
N ALA A 62 6.08 18.71 1.45
CA ALA A 62 7.49 18.43 1.69
C ALA A 62 7.80 16.93 1.80
N TYR A 63 6.92 16.16 2.46
CA TYR A 63 7.08 14.70 2.56
C TYR A 63 6.99 14.01 1.20
N SER A 64 6.09 14.45 0.31
CA SER A 64 6.01 13.90 -1.04
C SER A 64 7.32 14.09 -1.81
N ARG A 65 7.94 15.25 -1.69
CA ARG A 65 9.24 15.54 -2.32
C ARG A 65 10.36 14.67 -1.75
N LEU A 66 10.43 14.50 -0.43
CA LEU A 66 11.44 13.66 0.23
C LEU A 66 11.39 12.20 -0.21
N TYR A 67 10.20 11.70 -0.59
CA TYR A 67 10.02 10.32 -1.00
C TYR A 67 10.26 10.05 -2.49
N GLN A 68 10.36 11.05 -3.36
CA GLN A 68 10.38 10.86 -4.82
C GLN A 68 11.47 9.88 -5.29
N VAL A 69 12.71 10.07 -4.86
CA VAL A 69 13.83 9.19 -5.25
C VAL A 69 13.62 7.75 -4.77
N ARG A 70 13.13 7.59 -3.52
CA ARG A 70 12.82 6.26 -2.97
C ARG A 70 11.69 5.58 -3.74
N LEU A 71 10.64 6.31 -4.08
CA LEU A 71 9.50 5.81 -4.84
C LEU A 71 9.89 5.43 -6.26
N ALA A 72 10.72 6.24 -6.94
CA ALA A 72 11.27 5.91 -8.24
C ALA A 72 12.07 4.60 -8.20
N SER A 73 12.96 4.46 -7.21
CA SER A 73 13.75 3.24 -6.99
C SER A 73 12.88 2.01 -6.72
N LEU A 74 11.87 2.13 -5.83
CA LEU A 74 10.92 1.06 -5.54
C LEU A 74 10.13 0.67 -6.78
N SER A 75 9.58 1.66 -7.51
CA SER A 75 8.81 1.44 -8.72
C SER A 75 9.62 0.71 -9.79
N SER A 76 10.86 1.13 -10.04
CA SER A 76 11.77 0.47 -10.98
C SER A 76 12.11 -0.97 -10.55
N SER A 77 12.45 -1.16 -9.28
CA SER A 77 12.85 -2.47 -8.74
C SER A 77 11.70 -3.49 -8.78
N PHE A 78 10.53 -3.11 -8.27
CA PHE A 78 9.38 -4.00 -8.20
C PHE A 78 8.59 -4.08 -9.51
N GLY A 79 8.66 -3.07 -10.37
CA GLY A 79 8.07 -3.07 -11.71
C GLY A 79 8.56 -4.26 -12.54
N ARG A 80 9.86 -4.54 -12.54
CA ARG A 80 10.46 -5.71 -13.19
C ARG A 80 10.00 -7.06 -12.61
N ARG A 81 9.43 -7.04 -11.40
CA ARG A 81 8.91 -8.23 -10.70
C ARG A 81 7.39 -8.40 -10.85
N GLY A 82 6.74 -7.57 -11.68
CA GLY A 82 5.31 -7.64 -11.96
C GLY A 82 4.42 -6.79 -11.04
N VAL A 83 4.98 -5.84 -10.30
CA VAL A 83 4.22 -4.87 -9.50
C VAL A 83 4.03 -3.59 -10.30
N GLN A 84 2.80 -3.05 -10.32
CA GLN A 84 2.49 -1.74 -10.90
C GLN A 84 2.46 -0.68 -9.80
N PHE A 85 3.13 0.45 -10.03
CA PHE A 85 3.00 1.64 -9.19
C PHE A 85 2.10 2.66 -9.88
N LEU A 86 1.18 3.22 -9.13
CA LEU A 86 0.31 4.34 -9.51
C LEU A 86 0.58 5.48 -8.53
N PHE A 87 1.20 6.53 -9.01
CA PHE A 87 1.40 7.76 -8.24
C PHE A 87 0.21 8.68 -8.50
N VAL A 88 -0.46 9.11 -7.45
CA VAL A 88 -1.72 9.84 -7.55
C VAL A 88 -1.58 11.22 -6.93
N ASN A 89 -1.72 12.25 -7.75
CA ASN A 89 -1.76 13.63 -7.27
C ASN A 89 -3.14 13.94 -6.68
N VAL A 90 -3.16 14.44 -5.45
CA VAL A 90 -4.37 14.82 -4.70
C VAL A 90 -4.25 16.23 -4.15
N PRO A 91 -5.36 16.98 -4.07
CA PRO A 91 -5.37 18.29 -3.41
C PRO A 91 -5.10 18.13 -1.90
N ILE A 92 -4.36 19.09 -1.33
CA ILE A 92 -4.03 19.13 0.10
C ILE A 92 -4.45 20.46 0.73
N ASN A 93 -4.50 20.51 2.06
CA ASN A 93 -4.86 21.70 2.82
C ASN A 93 -3.69 22.70 2.96
N LEU A 94 -2.88 22.85 1.91
CA LEU A 94 -1.81 23.85 1.82
C LEU A 94 -2.07 24.75 0.63
N ASP A 95 -2.11 26.05 0.87
CA ASP A 95 -2.31 27.08 -0.17
C ASP A 95 -1.00 27.43 -0.92
N ALA A 96 0.11 26.75 -0.60
CA ALA A 96 1.40 27.00 -1.24
C ALA A 96 1.43 26.44 -2.66
N PRO A 97 1.80 27.24 -3.68
CA PRO A 97 2.04 26.72 -5.01
C PRO A 97 3.20 25.72 -4.95
N GLY A 98 2.92 24.48 -5.42
CA GLY A 98 3.96 23.49 -5.59
C GLY A 98 4.89 23.89 -6.73
N GLY A 99 6.09 24.37 -6.41
CA GLY A 99 7.15 24.59 -7.41
C GLY A 99 8.01 23.33 -7.56
N LYS A 100 8.52 23.08 -8.78
CA LYS A 100 9.56 22.08 -9.00
C LYS A 100 10.84 22.54 -8.27
N VAL A 101 11.42 21.62 -7.50
CA VAL A 101 12.72 21.86 -6.83
C VAL A 101 13.82 21.26 -7.71
N PRO A 102 14.98 21.94 -7.88
CA PRO A 102 16.11 21.37 -8.62
C PRO A 102 16.48 19.98 -8.09
N GLY A 103 16.65 19.00 -8.99
CA GLY A 103 16.93 17.60 -8.64
C GLY A 103 15.72 16.74 -8.32
N GLU A 104 14.51 17.27 -8.48
CA GLU A 104 13.26 16.54 -8.30
C GLU A 104 13.07 15.48 -9.40
N VAL A 105 12.74 14.26 -8.98
CA VAL A 105 12.44 13.17 -9.90
C VAL A 105 10.98 13.30 -10.36
N ASP A 106 10.78 13.40 -11.66
CA ASP A 106 9.43 13.46 -12.25
C ASP A 106 8.82 12.04 -12.24
N LEU A 107 7.91 11.80 -11.31
CA LEU A 107 7.11 10.57 -11.28
C LEU A 107 5.88 10.74 -12.19
N PRO A 108 5.55 9.75 -13.04
CA PRO A 108 4.34 9.80 -13.87
C PRO A 108 3.11 9.75 -12.96
N THR A 109 2.48 10.89 -12.74
CA THR A 109 1.34 11.02 -11.83
C THR A 109 0.00 10.96 -12.56
N LEU A 110 -0.96 10.30 -11.92
CA LEU A 110 -2.39 10.35 -12.23
C LEU A 110 -3.05 11.39 -11.32
N THR A 111 -4.24 11.83 -11.64
CA THR A 111 -4.96 12.88 -10.88
C THR A 111 -6.24 12.33 -10.27
N ASP A 112 -6.43 12.58 -8.97
CA ASP A 112 -7.67 12.35 -8.19
C ASP A 112 -8.20 13.70 -7.68
N ALA A 113 -8.57 14.59 -8.60
CA ALA A 113 -9.01 15.95 -8.26
C ALA A 113 -10.29 15.97 -7.41
N SER A 114 -11.19 15.03 -7.65
CA SER A 114 -12.45 14.87 -6.91
C SER A 114 -12.30 14.14 -5.58
N GLN A 115 -11.10 13.59 -5.30
CA GLN A 115 -10.78 12.81 -4.09
C GLN A 115 -11.64 11.55 -3.93
N GLN A 116 -12.23 11.08 -5.01
CA GLN A 116 -13.07 9.90 -5.01
C GLN A 116 -12.24 8.63 -4.70
N VAL A 117 -11.08 8.50 -5.34
CA VAL A 117 -10.21 7.33 -5.15
C VAL A 117 -9.52 7.35 -3.79
N SER A 118 -9.01 8.51 -3.35
CA SER A 118 -8.45 8.65 -2.01
C SER A 118 -9.49 8.36 -0.92
N GLY A 119 -10.74 8.81 -1.11
CA GLY A 119 -11.86 8.49 -0.23
C GLY A 119 -12.19 7.00 -0.21
N GLN A 120 -12.32 6.37 -1.40
CA GLN A 120 -12.62 4.95 -1.54
C GLN A 120 -11.55 4.06 -0.90
N LEU A 121 -10.28 4.44 -0.99
CA LEU A 121 -9.16 3.73 -0.40
C LEU A 121 -8.92 4.10 1.07
N GLY A 122 -9.70 5.03 1.64
CA GLY A 122 -9.61 5.45 3.03
C GLY A 122 -8.32 6.20 3.36
N ILE A 123 -7.77 6.94 2.39
CA ILE A 123 -6.52 7.69 2.52
C ILE A 123 -6.80 9.10 3.05
N SER A 124 -5.99 9.54 3.98
CA SER A 124 -6.14 10.86 4.63
C SER A 124 -4.94 11.78 4.44
N LYS A 125 -3.81 11.23 4.03
CA LYS A 125 -2.55 11.98 3.87
C LYS A 125 -1.81 11.61 2.60
N THR A 126 -1.01 12.53 2.12
CA THR A 126 0.02 12.20 1.12
C THR A 126 1.04 11.22 1.71
N THR A 127 1.80 10.54 0.86
CA THR A 127 2.77 9.48 1.18
C THR A 127 2.17 8.23 1.84
N GLU A 128 0.85 8.16 2.00
CA GLU A 128 0.19 6.88 2.26
C GLU A 128 0.25 6.01 1.00
N ALA A 129 0.64 4.75 1.19
CA ALA A 129 0.66 3.72 0.17
C ALA A 129 -0.43 2.68 0.44
N VAL A 130 -1.13 2.27 -0.62
CA VAL A 130 -2.05 1.12 -0.57
C VAL A 130 -1.54 0.04 -1.49
N VAL A 131 -1.36 -1.17 -0.97
CA VAL A 131 -0.99 -2.34 -1.78
C VAL A 131 -2.25 -3.15 -2.04
N LEU A 132 -2.57 -3.28 -3.30
CA LEU A 132 -3.71 -4.01 -3.84
C LEU A 132 -3.21 -5.28 -4.55
N GLN A 133 -3.89 -6.39 -4.34
CA GLN A 133 -3.59 -7.64 -5.03
C GLN A 133 -4.84 -8.13 -5.76
N PRO A 134 -4.73 -8.54 -7.04
CA PRO A 134 -5.86 -9.15 -7.74
C PRO A 134 -6.41 -10.34 -6.96
N SER A 135 -7.72 -10.40 -6.82
CA SER A 135 -8.43 -11.44 -6.06
C SER A 135 -9.84 -11.62 -6.59
N GLY A 136 -10.15 -12.78 -7.14
CA GLY A 136 -11.49 -13.04 -7.71
C GLY A 136 -11.89 -11.97 -8.74
N ASN A 137 -13.01 -11.29 -8.51
CA ASN A 137 -13.55 -10.27 -9.42
C ASN A 137 -13.07 -8.83 -9.14
N GLY A 138 -12.02 -8.64 -8.31
CA GLY A 138 -11.56 -7.32 -7.93
C GLY A 138 -10.15 -7.31 -7.36
N PHE A 139 -9.92 -6.42 -6.42
CA PHE A 139 -8.63 -6.27 -5.73
C PHE A 139 -8.81 -6.32 -4.22
N ALA A 140 -8.01 -7.11 -3.54
CA ALA A 140 -7.94 -7.13 -2.09
C ALA A 140 -6.88 -6.15 -1.59
N VAL A 141 -7.19 -5.36 -0.56
CA VAL A 141 -6.20 -4.53 0.14
C VAL A 141 -5.31 -5.46 0.97
N ARG A 142 -4.00 -5.36 0.78
CA ARG A 142 -3.00 -6.14 1.53
C ARG A 142 -2.23 -5.31 2.54
N TYR A 143 -2.14 -4.01 2.30
CA TYR A 143 -1.48 -3.07 3.20
C TYR A 143 -2.00 -1.65 2.94
N ARG A 144 -2.05 -0.84 3.99
CA ARG A 144 -2.28 0.61 3.91
C ARG A 144 -1.38 1.30 4.92
N GLY A 145 -0.66 2.34 4.47
CA GLY A 145 0.10 3.16 5.40
C GLY A 145 1.43 3.67 4.88
N ALA A 146 2.37 3.81 5.81
CA ALA A 146 3.68 4.41 5.57
C ALA A 146 4.55 3.58 4.59
N ILE A 147 5.38 4.27 3.83
CA ILE A 147 6.38 3.66 2.95
C ILE A 147 7.49 3.01 3.78
N ASP A 148 7.95 3.72 4.80
CA ASP A 148 8.96 3.28 5.77
C ASP A 148 8.81 4.05 7.09
N ASP A 149 9.73 3.83 8.04
CA ASP A 149 9.74 4.46 9.37
C ASP A 149 10.51 5.78 9.44
N ASN A 150 11.20 6.19 8.35
CA ASN A 150 11.96 7.43 8.33
C ASN A 150 11.68 8.27 7.07
N PRO A 151 10.69 9.16 7.13
CA PRO A 151 10.33 9.99 5.96
C PRO A 151 11.41 10.98 5.57
N GLN A 152 12.27 11.41 6.49
CA GLN A 152 13.23 12.47 6.26
C GLN A 152 14.55 11.96 5.65
N VAL A 153 15.11 10.88 6.21
CA VAL A 153 16.45 10.41 5.87
C VAL A 153 16.42 8.96 5.39
N ALA A 154 16.68 8.75 4.10
CA ALA A 154 16.63 7.43 3.49
C ALA A 154 17.64 6.44 4.10
N SER A 155 18.83 6.90 4.47
CA SER A 155 19.85 6.07 5.13
C SER A 155 19.51 5.70 6.58
N GLY A 156 18.57 6.40 7.20
CA GLY A 156 18.09 6.13 8.56
C GLY A 156 16.89 5.17 8.63
N VAL A 157 16.44 4.62 7.50
CA VAL A 157 15.33 3.67 7.48
C VAL A 157 15.74 2.35 8.12
N GLN A 158 15.03 1.98 9.18
CA GLN A 158 15.18 0.69 9.87
C GLN A 158 14.08 -0.30 9.46
N GLN A 159 12.89 0.21 9.15
CA GLN A 159 11.72 -0.58 8.80
C GLN A 159 11.16 -0.15 7.42
N PRO A 160 11.58 -0.79 6.33
CA PRO A 160 11.11 -0.48 4.98
C PRO A 160 9.75 -1.18 4.71
N TYR A 161 8.67 -0.73 5.35
CA TYR A 161 7.37 -1.40 5.38
C TYR A 161 6.84 -1.79 4.01
N LEU A 162 6.78 -0.85 3.06
CA LEU A 162 6.26 -1.13 1.72
C LEU A 162 7.08 -2.20 1.01
N ARG A 163 8.43 -2.14 1.13
CA ARG A 163 9.32 -3.15 0.57
C ARG A 163 9.06 -4.52 1.18
N GLN A 164 8.96 -4.62 2.51
CA GLN A 164 8.70 -5.88 3.22
C GLN A 164 7.37 -6.50 2.78
N VAL A 165 6.31 -5.69 2.68
CA VAL A 165 5.00 -6.13 2.18
C VAL A 165 5.12 -6.72 0.78
N LEU A 166 5.75 -5.99 -0.14
CA LEU A 166 5.88 -6.42 -1.54
C LEU A 166 6.73 -7.69 -1.66
N ASP A 167 7.84 -7.79 -0.93
CA ASP A 167 8.69 -8.99 -0.94
C ASP A 167 7.94 -10.20 -0.39
N ASN A 168 7.14 -10.04 0.66
CA ASN A 168 6.31 -11.11 1.20
C ASN A 168 5.24 -11.57 0.20
N LEU A 169 4.48 -10.64 -0.37
CA LEU A 169 3.43 -10.97 -1.33
C LEU A 169 3.98 -11.66 -2.59
N LEU A 170 5.11 -11.18 -3.11
CA LEU A 170 5.78 -11.79 -4.27
C LEU A 170 6.35 -13.18 -3.98
N ALA A 171 6.62 -13.49 -2.72
CA ALA A 171 7.02 -14.82 -2.24
C ALA A 171 5.82 -15.71 -1.86
N GLY A 172 4.57 -15.29 -2.15
CA GLY A 172 3.36 -16.04 -1.80
C GLY A 172 3.02 -16.03 -0.31
N ARG A 173 3.63 -15.14 0.48
CA ARG A 173 3.38 -15.01 1.93
C ARG A 173 2.35 -13.91 2.21
N PRO A 174 1.69 -13.91 3.36
CA PRO A 174 0.91 -12.76 3.84
C PRO A 174 1.77 -11.49 3.88
N ALA A 175 1.13 -10.31 3.85
CA ALA A 175 1.83 -9.02 3.88
C ALA A 175 2.85 -8.90 5.04
N GLY A 176 2.53 -9.47 6.20
CA GLY A 176 3.44 -9.57 7.35
C GLY A 176 3.71 -8.24 8.07
N VAL A 177 3.11 -7.14 7.61
CA VAL A 177 3.20 -5.82 8.20
C VAL A 177 1.79 -5.31 8.44
N ALA A 178 1.51 -4.89 9.66
CA ALA A 178 0.26 -4.21 9.98
C ALA A 178 0.24 -2.79 9.37
N ASP A 179 -0.95 -2.24 9.16
CA ASP A 179 -1.12 -0.87 8.69
C ASP A 179 -0.34 0.12 9.58
N LYS A 180 0.38 1.04 8.97
CA LYS A 180 1.27 2.01 9.63
C LYS A 180 0.85 3.43 9.31
N ARG A 181 0.85 4.28 10.33
CA ARG A 181 0.55 5.70 10.14
C ARG A 181 1.65 6.38 9.31
N ALA A 182 1.29 6.98 8.19
CA ALA A 182 2.22 7.72 7.35
C ALA A 182 2.46 9.15 7.89
N ALA A 183 3.68 9.65 7.67
CA ALA A 183 3.95 11.08 7.72
C ALA A 183 3.59 11.69 6.35
N GLY A 184 2.82 12.78 6.34
CA GLY A 184 2.35 13.40 5.10
C GLY A 184 1.43 14.58 5.36
N CYS A 185 1.10 15.29 4.29
CA CYS A 185 0.18 16.43 4.34
C CYS A 185 -1.27 15.94 4.27
N LEU A 186 -2.16 16.58 5.01
CA LEU A 186 -3.57 16.23 4.99
C LEU A 186 -4.18 16.50 3.61
N ILE A 187 -4.89 15.52 3.08
CA ILE A 187 -5.67 15.65 1.86
C ILE A 187 -6.87 16.54 2.16
N LYS A 188 -7.12 17.49 1.28
CA LYS A 188 -8.29 18.38 1.37
C LYS A 188 -9.56 17.54 1.27
N ARG A 189 -10.55 17.83 2.09
CA ARG A 189 -11.87 17.18 2.07
C ARG A 189 -12.96 18.25 2.02
#